data_33386e8216b6c8bdfa5e4075871e874b
#
_entry.id   33386e8216b6c8bdfa5e4075871e874b
#
_cell.length_a   1.000
_cell.length_b   1.000
_cell.length_c   1.000
_cell.angle_alpha   90.00
_cell.angle_beta   90.00
_cell.angle_gamma   90.00
#
_symmetry.space_group_name_H-M   'P 1'
#
loop_
_entity.id
_entity.type
_entity.pdbx_description
1 polymer ?
#
loop_
_entity_poly.entity_id
_entity_poly.type
_entity_poly.pdbx_seq_one_letter_code
_entity_poly.pdbx_strand_id
1 'polypeptide(L)'
;MVIMLYRTNILALVGSDNNVNNKRSKLIIWDDRQKKSLSELKFNQNIMNVKLTKQVIIIVCRDKIYVFNLSTFKNMDIIETGDNSHGLVAVSYESDCLLAYPDKTKGHVRIKNYEKTSVFNVKAHENNIAFIALSYNGSLLATASEKGTLIRIFNTDNGDLLQEVRRGKDKADIKYICFEPNLRFIAASSNKGTIHIWSIDKATKGINKINAEDNKIENKTSGLKVLPGFLGGKFFNSEWSFAKVRITNQRSICCFGKDNSLIVVSTEGKYYKAQIDMEKGGDCNIIQEENLI
;
A
#
# COMPACT_ATOMS: atom_id res chain seq x y z
N MET A 1 -8.80 16.39 4.52
CA MET A 1 -7.62 15.48 4.32
C MET A 1 -6.38 16.33 4.33
N VAL A 2 -5.31 15.88 5.00
CA VAL A 2 -4.02 16.58 5.06
C VAL A 2 -2.94 15.56 4.69
N ILE A 3 -2.12 15.88 3.70
CA ILE A 3 -0.99 15.05 3.25
C ILE A 3 0.26 15.92 3.28
N MET A 4 1.31 15.45 3.94
CA MET A 4 2.59 16.14 4.02
C MET A 4 3.56 15.56 3.01
N LEU A 5 4.33 16.44 2.36
CA LEU A 5 5.42 16.04 1.48
C LEU A 5 6.63 15.62 2.33
N TYR A 6 6.81 14.33 2.59
CA TYR A 6 7.85 13.80 3.48
C TYR A 6 7.89 14.54 4.83
N ARG A 7 9.07 15.01 5.25
CA ARG A 7 9.31 15.84 6.45
C ARG A 7 9.59 17.29 6.05
N THR A 8 8.72 17.87 5.20
CA THR A 8 8.85 19.26 4.74
C THR A 8 7.71 20.12 5.29
N ASN A 9 7.75 21.40 4.98
CA ASN A 9 6.69 22.37 5.28
C ASN A 9 5.58 22.41 4.22
N ILE A 10 5.63 21.53 3.21
CA ILE A 10 4.63 21.50 2.13
C ILE A 10 3.52 20.52 2.47
N LEU A 11 2.31 21.02 2.49
CA LEU A 11 1.10 20.28 2.78
C LEU A 11 0.13 20.33 1.59
N ALA A 12 -0.53 19.23 1.30
CA ALA A 12 -1.70 19.17 0.44
C ALA A 12 -2.96 19.10 1.32
N LEU A 13 -3.83 20.08 1.19
CA LEU A 13 -5.02 20.23 1.99
C LEU A 13 -6.26 20.06 1.13
N VAL A 14 -7.13 19.12 1.49
CA VAL A 14 -8.46 18.93 0.89
C VAL A 14 -9.50 19.14 1.97
N GLY A 15 -10.48 19.98 1.70
CA GLY A 15 -11.53 20.32 2.62
C GLY A 15 -12.52 19.17 2.88
N SER A 16 -13.60 19.51 3.58
CA SER A 16 -14.73 18.62 3.87
C SER A 16 -15.99 19.12 3.20
N ASP A 17 -16.98 18.25 3.04
CA ASP A 17 -18.27 18.62 2.43
C ASP A 17 -19.05 19.65 3.26
N ASN A 18 -18.73 19.78 4.56
CA ASN A 18 -19.40 20.71 5.49
C ASN A 18 -18.83 22.14 5.44
N ASN A 19 -17.78 22.40 4.67
CA ASN A 19 -17.15 23.72 4.61
C ASN A 19 -17.36 24.36 3.23
N VAL A 20 -18.17 25.42 3.17
CA VAL A 20 -18.52 26.13 1.92
C VAL A 20 -17.28 26.71 1.22
N ASN A 21 -16.29 27.16 1.98
CA ASN A 21 -15.06 27.78 1.44
C ASN A 21 -13.99 26.77 1.05
N ASN A 22 -13.98 25.59 1.68
CA ASN A 22 -13.00 24.54 1.45
C ASN A 22 -13.68 23.21 1.11
N LYS A 23 -14.27 23.16 -0.09
CA LYS A 23 -14.96 21.99 -0.60
C LYS A 23 -13.98 20.81 -0.84
N ARG A 24 -14.53 19.60 -0.77
CA ARG A 24 -13.78 18.38 -1.08
C ARG A 24 -13.29 18.27 -2.55
N SER A 25 -13.78 19.13 -3.41
CA SER A 25 -13.34 19.26 -4.82
C SER A 25 -12.20 20.28 -5.02
N LYS A 26 -11.64 20.81 -3.94
CA LYS A 26 -10.55 21.80 -3.98
C LYS A 26 -9.33 21.25 -3.26
N LEU A 27 -8.18 21.31 -3.92
CA LEU A 27 -6.86 21.04 -3.34
C LEU A 27 -6.12 22.34 -3.14
N ILE A 28 -5.58 22.55 -1.96
CA ILE A 28 -4.70 23.68 -1.63
C ILE A 28 -3.31 23.10 -1.34
N ILE A 29 -2.29 23.60 -2.03
CA ILE A 29 -0.90 23.36 -1.67
C ILE A 29 -0.46 24.50 -0.77
N TRP A 30 -0.13 24.15 0.47
CA TRP A 30 0.17 25.07 1.57
C TRP A 30 1.62 24.98 1.98
N ASP A 31 2.26 26.13 2.13
CA ASP A 31 3.57 26.23 2.76
C ASP A 31 3.41 26.62 4.24
N ASP A 32 3.62 25.67 5.14
CA ASP A 32 3.44 25.90 6.57
C ASP A 32 4.51 26.81 7.18
N ARG A 33 5.69 26.90 6.58
CA ARG A 33 6.75 27.82 6.99
C ARG A 33 6.42 29.26 6.64
N GLN A 34 5.92 29.49 5.44
CA GLN A 34 5.53 30.83 4.96
C GLN A 34 4.09 31.21 5.33
N LYS A 35 3.32 30.26 5.90
CA LYS A 35 1.90 30.44 6.26
C LYS A 35 1.04 30.94 5.09
N LYS A 36 1.29 30.45 3.89
CA LYS A 36 0.55 30.84 2.68
C LYS A 36 0.25 29.68 1.74
N SER A 37 -0.80 29.87 0.94
CA SER A 37 -1.12 28.99 -0.18
C SER A 37 -0.14 29.22 -1.34
N LEU A 38 0.45 28.15 -1.84
CA LEU A 38 1.30 28.18 -3.05
C LEU A 38 0.46 27.99 -4.32
N SER A 39 -0.59 27.19 -4.26
CA SER A 39 -1.47 26.91 -5.37
C SER A 39 -2.83 26.40 -4.90
N GLU A 40 -3.86 26.65 -5.70
CA GLU A 40 -5.21 26.13 -5.51
C GLU A 40 -5.68 25.46 -6.81
N LEU A 41 -6.01 24.17 -6.72
CA LEU A 41 -6.51 23.39 -7.85
C LEU A 41 -7.98 23.00 -7.57
N LYS A 42 -8.86 23.29 -8.52
CA LYS A 42 -10.29 23.00 -8.43
C LYS A 42 -10.70 21.92 -9.42
N PHE A 43 -11.51 20.99 -8.99
CA PHE A 43 -12.00 19.86 -9.77
C PHE A 43 -13.55 19.85 -9.79
N ASN A 44 -14.10 19.23 -10.83
CA ASN A 44 -15.56 19.06 -10.94
C ASN A 44 -16.11 17.89 -10.10
N GLN A 45 -15.21 17.14 -9.45
CA GLN A 45 -15.52 15.97 -8.63
C GLN A 45 -14.82 16.06 -7.28
N ASN A 46 -15.33 15.31 -6.31
CA ASN A 46 -14.67 15.17 -5.02
C ASN A 46 -13.34 14.46 -5.15
N ILE A 47 -12.35 14.96 -4.44
CA ILE A 47 -11.03 14.35 -4.31
C ILE A 47 -11.15 13.20 -3.30
N MET A 48 -10.84 12.00 -3.76
CA MET A 48 -10.87 10.78 -2.96
C MET A 48 -9.54 10.53 -2.26
N ASN A 49 -8.41 10.85 -2.92
CA ASN A 49 -7.07 10.68 -2.36
C ASN A 49 -6.09 11.67 -3.02
N VAL A 50 -4.99 11.94 -2.31
CA VAL A 50 -3.87 12.74 -2.81
C VAL A 50 -2.57 12.05 -2.44
N LYS A 51 -1.61 12.00 -3.36
CA LYS A 51 -0.24 11.60 -3.09
C LYS A 51 0.72 12.71 -3.54
N LEU A 52 1.75 12.92 -2.74
CA LEU A 52 2.82 13.88 -3.04
C LEU A 52 4.15 13.14 -3.16
N THR A 53 4.88 13.45 -4.22
CA THR A 53 6.30 13.09 -4.35
C THR A 53 7.12 14.37 -4.55
N LYS A 54 8.44 14.26 -4.67
CA LYS A 54 9.31 15.39 -4.97
C LYS A 54 9.00 16.03 -6.34
N GLN A 55 8.38 15.29 -7.25
CA GLN A 55 8.18 15.70 -8.64
C GLN A 55 6.72 15.98 -8.97
N VAL A 56 5.79 15.20 -8.38
CA VAL A 56 4.38 15.23 -8.79
C VAL A 56 3.40 15.30 -7.64
N ILE A 57 2.25 15.88 -7.95
CA ILE A 57 1.02 15.84 -7.17
C ILE A 57 0.06 14.91 -7.91
N ILE A 58 -0.39 13.85 -7.24
CA ILE A 58 -1.36 12.91 -7.80
C ILE A 58 -2.68 13.10 -7.09
N ILE A 59 -3.71 13.47 -7.81
CA ILE A 59 -5.05 13.71 -7.29
C ILE A 59 -5.98 12.64 -7.85
N VAL A 60 -6.60 11.88 -6.97
CA VAL A 60 -7.52 10.81 -7.33
C VAL A 60 -8.94 11.29 -7.12
N CYS A 61 -9.72 11.30 -8.18
CA CYS A 61 -11.17 11.46 -8.18
C CYS A 61 -11.84 10.10 -8.42
N ARG A 62 -13.17 10.08 -8.53
CA ARG A 62 -13.93 8.84 -8.64
C ARG A 62 -13.60 8.03 -9.91
N ASP A 63 -13.42 8.69 -11.04
CA ASP A 63 -13.22 8.09 -12.36
C ASP A 63 -11.97 8.60 -13.09
N LYS A 64 -11.20 9.48 -12.44
CA LYS A 64 -10.00 10.11 -13.02
C LYS A 64 -8.89 10.28 -12.00
N ILE A 65 -7.68 10.17 -12.49
CA ILE A 65 -6.47 10.54 -11.76
C ILE A 65 -5.80 11.68 -12.53
N TYR A 66 -5.53 12.77 -11.83
CA TYR A 66 -4.80 13.91 -12.36
C TYR A 66 -3.38 13.90 -11.84
N VAL A 67 -2.41 14.13 -12.70
CA VAL A 67 -0.99 14.20 -12.35
C VAL A 67 -0.49 15.60 -12.68
N PHE A 68 -0.03 16.32 -11.66
CA PHE A 68 0.52 17.66 -11.80
C PHE A 68 1.99 17.66 -11.43
N ASN A 69 2.77 18.50 -12.11
CA ASN A 69 4.13 18.80 -11.69
C ASN A 69 4.11 19.62 -10.39
N LEU A 70 4.84 19.20 -9.38
CA LEU A 70 4.84 19.87 -8.07
C LEU A 70 5.46 21.26 -8.10
N SER A 71 6.47 21.49 -8.95
CA SER A 71 7.20 22.77 -9.00
C SER A 71 6.45 23.83 -9.81
N THR A 72 5.77 23.42 -10.88
CA THR A 72 5.10 24.35 -11.80
C THR A 72 3.60 24.38 -11.66
N PHE A 73 3.01 23.43 -10.93
CA PHE A 73 1.57 23.20 -10.80
C PHE A 73 0.84 23.01 -12.14
N LYS A 74 1.57 22.65 -13.19
CA LYS A 74 1.00 22.36 -14.51
C LYS A 74 0.52 20.91 -14.56
N ASN A 75 -0.63 20.71 -15.22
CA ASN A 75 -1.13 19.37 -15.51
C ASN A 75 -0.16 18.64 -16.45
N MET A 76 0.24 17.42 -16.08
CA MET A 76 1.11 16.55 -16.88
C MET A 76 0.30 15.46 -17.56
N ASP A 77 -0.76 14.97 -16.88
CA ASP A 77 -1.52 13.83 -17.35
C ASP A 77 -2.91 13.77 -16.71
N ILE A 78 -3.86 13.21 -17.46
CA ILE A 78 -5.20 12.89 -16.97
C ILE A 78 -5.50 11.45 -17.36
N ILE A 79 -5.63 10.59 -16.36
CA ILE A 79 -5.86 9.16 -16.53
C ILE A 79 -7.32 8.86 -16.22
N GLU A 80 -8.02 8.27 -17.16
CA GLU A 80 -9.36 7.74 -16.92
C GLU A 80 -9.26 6.35 -16.28
N THR A 81 -9.97 6.17 -15.18
CA THR A 81 -10.09 4.88 -14.47
C THR A 81 -11.52 4.33 -14.58
N GLY A 82 -11.76 3.13 -14.06
CA GLY A 82 -13.09 2.72 -13.67
C GLY A 82 -13.56 3.44 -12.41
N ASP A 83 -14.66 2.96 -11.77
CA ASP A 83 -15.07 3.49 -10.47
C ASP A 83 -13.97 3.27 -9.41
N ASN A 84 -13.37 4.35 -8.96
CA ASN A 84 -12.32 4.39 -7.95
C ASN A 84 -12.79 5.19 -6.73
N SER A 85 -13.96 4.88 -6.24
CA SER A 85 -14.59 5.54 -5.08
C SER A 85 -13.79 5.40 -3.79
N HIS A 86 -12.90 4.41 -3.71
CA HIS A 86 -11.96 4.23 -2.61
C HIS A 86 -10.66 5.04 -2.74
N GLY A 87 -10.45 5.74 -3.85
CA GLY A 87 -9.25 6.54 -4.10
C GLY A 87 -7.96 5.72 -4.14
N LEU A 88 -8.02 4.51 -4.71
CA LEU A 88 -6.90 3.60 -4.77
C LEU A 88 -5.84 4.12 -5.73
N VAL A 89 -4.64 4.30 -5.23
CA VAL A 89 -3.44 4.66 -5.99
C VAL A 89 -2.21 4.39 -5.14
N ALA A 90 -1.16 3.92 -5.77
CA ALA A 90 0.18 3.84 -5.17
C ALA A 90 1.19 4.54 -6.08
N VAL A 91 2.23 5.07 -5.49
CA VAL A 91 3.31 5.78 -6.19
C VAL A 91 4.67 5.37 -5.59
N SER A 92 5.69 5.26 -6.42
CA SER A 92 7.07 5.10 -5.97
C SER A 92 7.65 6.43 -5.49
N TYR A 93 8.60 6.39 -4.54
CA TYR A 93 9.14 7.60 -3.91
C TYR A 93 10.63 7.82 -4.19
N GLU A 94 11.36 6.78 -4.63
CA GLU A 94 12.82 6.86 -4.76
C GLU A 94 13.26 7.30 -6.16
N SER A 95 12.76 6.66 -7.18
CA SER A 95 13.07 6.95 -8.58
C SER A 95 11.81 6.83 -9.41
N ASP A 96 11.92 7.17 -10.68
CA ASP A 96 10.93 6.97 -11.72
C ASP A 96 9.49 7.15 -11.21
N CYS A 97 8.82 8.21 -11.51
CA CYS A 97 7.43 8.39 -11.11
C CYS A 97 6.59 7.20 -11.62
N LEU A 98 6.61 6.10 -10.84
CA LEU A 98 5.83 4.91 -11.10
C LEU A 98 4.49 5.03 -10.39
N LEU A 99 3.43 4.86 -11.14
CA LEU A 99 2.06 4.95 -10.65
C LEU A 99 1.34 3.63 -10.85
N ALA A 100 0.74 3.08 -9.80
CA ALA A 100 -0.14 1.92 -9.87
C ALA A 100 -1.56 2.29 -9.46
N TYR A 101 -2.56 1.89 -10.26
CA TYR A 101 -3.96 2.25 -10.05
C TYR A 101 -4.91 1.17 -10.60
N PRO A 102 -6.17 1.09 -10.12
CA PRO A 102 -7.13 0.13 -10.65
C PRO A 102 -7.42 0.41 -12.13
N ASP A 103 -7.49 -0.65 -12.93
CA ASP A 103 -7.95 -0.54 -14.31
C ASP A 103 -9.47 -0.45 -14.39
N LYS A 104 -10.00 -0.13 -15.56
CA LYS A 104 -11.45 -0.24 -15.89
C LYS A 104 -11.94 -1.69 -15.79
N THR A 105 -11.05 -2.65 -16.02
CA THR A 105 -11.33 -4.08 -15.93
C THR A 105 -11.22 -4.56 -14.49
N LYS A 106 -12.26 -5.22 -14.00
CA LYS A 106 -12.33 -5.78 -12.65
C LYS A 106 -11.10 -6.63 -12.32
N GLY A 107 -10.51 -6.41 -11.14
CA GLY A 107 -9.39 -7.18 -10.63
C GLY A 107 -8.05 -6.89 -11.31
N HIS A 108 -8.01 -5.93 -12.21
CA HIS A 108 -6.80 -5.52 -12.90
C HIS A 108 -6.21 -4.24 -12.30
N VAL A 109 -4.88 -4.14 -12.35
CA VAL A 109 -4.11 -2.96 -11.94
C VAL A 109 -3.26 -2.51 -13.12
N ARG A 110 -3.29 -1.24 -13.42
CA ARG A 110 -2.35 -0.62 -14.37
C ARG A 110 -1.13 -0.09 -13.64
N ILE A 111 0.01 -0.29 -14.26
CA ILE A 111 1.29 0.28 -13.85
C ILE A 111 1.75 1.20 -14.97
N LYS A 112 1.95 2.47 -14.64
CA LYS A 112 2.44 3.50 -15.55
C LYS A 112 3.77 4.04 -15.03
N ASN A 113 4.80 3.92 -15.86
CA ASN A 113 6.12 4.47 -15.61
C ASN A 113 6.31 5.72 -16.48
N TYR A 114 6.48 6.89 -15.88
CA TYR A 114 6.63 8.15 -16.59
C TYR A 114 8.01 8.35 -17.20
N GLU A 115 9.04 7.76 -16.64
CA GLU A 115 10.40 7.85 -17.21
C GLU A 115 10.56 6.90 -18.41
N LYS A 116 10.14 5.65 -18.26
CA LYS A 116 10.18 4.65 -19.35
C LYS A 116 9.05 4.82 -20.37
N THR A 117 8.11 5.75 -20.14
CA THR A 117 6.91 5.96 -20.96
C THR A 117 6.11 4.68 -21.23
N SER A 118 6.18 3.73 -20.31
CA SER A 118 5.53 2.42 -20.43
C SER A 118 4.26 2.34 -19.59
N VAL A 119 3.27 1.64 -20.13
CA VAL A 119 2.03 1.31 -19.42
C VAL A 119 1.70 -0.16 -19.67
N PHE A 120 1.47 -0.92 -18.62
CA PHE A 120 0.99 -2.28 -18.76
C PHE A 120 -0.05 -2.64 -17.70
N ASN A 121 -0.72 -3.77 -17.92
CA ASN A 121 -1.85 -4.21 -17.14
C ASN A 121 -1.54 -5.54 -16.46
N VAL A 122 -1.83 -5.64 -15.18
CA VAL A 122 -1.64 -6.85 -14.37
C VAL A 122 -3.02 -7.39 -13.97
N LYS A 123 -3.34 -8.62 -14.36
CA LYS A 123 -4.51 -9.35 -13.82
C LYS A 123 -4.20 -9.81 -12.41
N ALA A 124 -4.48 -8.96 -11.43
CA ALA A 124 -4.10 -9.20 -10.05
C ALA A 124 -5.06 -10.13 -9.31
N HIS A 125 -6.38 -9.95 -9.49
CA HIS A 125 -7.41 -10.71 -8.77
C HIS A 125 -8.63 -10.98 -9.65
N GLU A 126 -9.49 -11.90 -9.21
CA GLU A 126 -10.81 -12.15 -9.83
C GLU A 126 -11.87 -11.14 -9.31
N ASN A 127 -11.68 -10.58 -8.12
CA ASN A 127 -12.58 -9.59 -7.51
C ASN A 127 -11.99 -8.19 -7.65
N ASN A 128 -12.81 -7.16 -7.36
CA ASN A 128 -12.34 -5.78 -7.33
C ASN A 128 -11.12 -5.65 -6.42
N ILE A 129 -10.25 -4.73 -6.80
CA ILE A 129 -9.09 -4.38 -5.98
C ILE A 129 -9.57 -3.59 -4.76
N ALA A 130 -9.08 -3.96 -3.59
CA ALA A 130 -9.35 -3.27 -2.32
C ALA A 130 -8.16 -2.47 -1.81
N PHE A 131 -6.94 -2.88 -2.16
CA PHE A 131 -5.73 -2.16 -1.78
C PHE A 131 -4.61 -2.35 -2.80
N ILE A 132 -3.81 -1.31 -2.98
CA ILE A 132 -2.63 -1.28 -3.85
C ILE A 132 -1.51 -0.61 -3.07
N ALA A 133 -0.33 -1.22 -3.06
CA ALA A 133 0.89 -0.64 -2.52
C ALA A 133 2.07 -0.88 -3.46
N LEU A 134 2.94 0.11 -3.60
CA LEU A 134 4.25 -0.02 -4.23
C LEU A 134 5.34 -0.04 -3.17
N SER A 135 6.42 -0.77 -3.42
CA SER A 135 7.64 -0.64 -2.65
C SER A 135 8.22 0.77 -2.81
N TYR A 136 9.05 1.20 -1.87
CA TYR A 136 9.65 2.54 -1.88
C TYR A 136 10.43 2.81 -3.18
N ASN A 137 11.22 1.84 -3.61
CA ASN A 137 11.98 1.89 -4.85
C ASN A 137 11.16 1.59 -6.13
N GLY A 138 9.89 1.27 -6.00
CA GLY A 138 8.99 0.99 -7.11
C GLY A 138 9.13 -0.40 -7.74
N SER A 139 10.04 -1.27 -7.28
CA SER A 139 10.30 -2.57 -7.93
C SER A 139 9.21 -3.62 -7.72
N LEU A 140 8.43 -3.49 -6.65
CA LEU A 140 7.38 -4.42 -6.26
C LEU A 140 6.01 -3.73 -6.14
N LEU A 141 4.99 -4.41 -6.64
CA LEU A 141 3.57 -4.08 -6.46
C LEU A 141 2.91 -5.12 -5.58
N ALA A 142 2.26 -4.70 -4.50
CA ALA A 142 1.39 -5.57 -3.70
C ALA A 142 -0.08 -5.18 -3.88
N THR A 143 -0.94 -6.17 -4.01
CA THR A 143 -2.38 -5.99 -4.21
C THR A 143 -3.20 -6.90 -3.31
N ALA A 144 -4.36 -6.42 -2.90
CA ALA A 144 -5.39 -7.22 -2.26
C ALA A 144 -6.75 -6.94 -2.91
N SER A 145 -7.62 -7.93 -2.94
CA SER A 145 -9.00 -7.78 -3.41
C SER A 145 -9.99 -7.60 -2.26
N GLU A 146 -11.23 -7.27 -2.58
CA GLU A 146 -12.36 -7.18 -1.63
C GLU A 146 -12.61 -8.47 -0.84
N LYS A 147 -12.12 -9.63 -1.34
CA LYS A 147 -12.13 -10.88 -0.58
C LYS A 147 -11.18 -10.84 0.61
N GLY A 148 -10.03 -10.16 0.47
CA GLY A 148 -9.07 -9.89 1.54
C GLY A 148 -8.43 -11.14 2.15
N THR A 149 -8.42 -12.27 1.43
CA THR A 149 -7.81 -13.52 1.89
C THR A 149 -6.37 -13.69 1.45
N LEU A 150 -6.01 -13.06 0.34
CA LEU A 150 -4.70 -13.15 -0.33
C LEU A 150 -4.13 -11.77 -0.57
N ILE A 151 -2.80 -11.67 -0.49
CA ILE A 151 -2.01 -10.56 -1.00
C ILE A 151 -1.09 -11.13 -2.06
N ARG A 152 -1.05 -10.50 -3.22
CA ARG A 152 -0.21 -10.87 -4.36
C ARG A 152 0.85 -9.83 -4.60
N ILE A 153 2.06 -10.28 -4.85
CA ILE A 153 3.24 -9.44 -5.05
C ILE A 153 3.74 -9.67 -6.47
N PHE A 154 3.86 -8.58 -7.22
CA PHE A 154 4.23 -8.59 -8.63
C PHE A 154 5.50 -7.79 -8.86
N ASN A 155 6.26 -8.18 -9.87
CA ASN A 155 7.32 -7.37 -10.45
C ASN A 155 6.70 -6.20 -11.24
N THR A 156 7.16 -5.00 -10.99
CA THR A 156 6.64 -3.80 -11.68
C THR A 156 7.21 -3.58 -13.06
N ASP A 157 8.31 -4.23 -13.43
CA ASP A 157 8.90 -4.11 -14.76
C ASP A 157 8.19 -4.94 -15.84
N ASN A 158 7.66 -6.11 -15.45
CA ASN A 158 7.06 -7.05 -16.40
C ASN A 158 5.67 -7.57 -16.01
N GLY A 159 5.21 -7.26 -14.80
CA GLY A 159 3.91 -7.71 -14.28
C GLY A 159 3.85 -9.15 -13.80
N ASP A 160 4.97 -9.85 -13.71
CA ASP A 160 5.00 -11.24 -13.26
C ASP A 160 4.61 -11.37 -11.78
N LEU A 161 3.78 -12.38 -11.48
CA LEU A 161 3.46 -12.76 -10.11
C LEU A 161 4.67 -13.45 -9.48
N LEU A 162 5.27 -12.79 -8.49
CA LEU A 162 6.46 -13.28 -7.79
C LEU A 162 6.12 -14.11 -6.55
N GLN A 163 5.10 -13.68 -5.80
CA GLN A 163 4.71 -14.34 -4.55
C GLN A 163 3.24 -14.11 -4.23
N GLU A 164 2.57 -15.12 -3.67
CA GLU A 164 1.23 -15.02 -3.10
C GLU A 164 1.28 -15.43 -1.63
N VAL A 165 0.81 -14.54 -0.75
CA VAL A 165 0.73 -14.80 0.69
C VAL A 165 -0.71 -14.76 1.17
N ARG A 166 -1.01 -15.56 2.19
CA ARG A 166 -2.37 -15.75 2.71
C ARG A 166 -2.56 -15.06 4.06
N ARG A 167 -3.52 -14.12 4.09
CA ARG A 167 -3.94 -13.47 5.33
C ARG A 167 -4.82 -14.39 6.19
N GLY A 168 -5.76 -15.11 5.58
CA GLY A 168 -6.70 -15.96 6.31
C GLY A 168 -7.65 -16.72 5.39
N LYS A 169 -8.55 -17.49 5.98
CA LYS A 169 -9.60 -18.23 5.26
C LYS A 169 -10.82 -17.36 4.98
N ASP A 170 -11.21 -16.55 5.95
CA ASP A 170 -12.42 -15.75 5.91
C ASP A 170 -12.21 -14.42 5.22
N LYS A 171 -13.29 -13.87 4.65
CA LYS A 171 -13.31 -12.52 4.10
C LYS A 171 -12.90 -11.50 5.15
N ALA A 172 -12.10 -10.52 4.74
CA ALA A 172 -11.77 -9.35 5.55
C ALA A 172 -11.48 -8.13 4.68
N ASP A 173 -11.78 -6.96 5.22
CA ASP A 173 -11.48 -5.70 4.55
C ASP A 173 -10.03 -5.32 4.85
N ILE A 174 -9.17 -5.41 3.86
CA ILE A 174 -7.78 -4.93 3.97
C ILE A 174 -7.82 -3.41 4.10
N LYS A 175 -7.18 -2.90 5.14
CA LYS A 175 -7.14 -1.46 5.44
C LYS A 175 -5.83 -0.82 5.05
N TYR A 176 -4.73 -1.55 5.17
CA TYR A 176 -3.42 -1.05 4.81
C TYR A 176 -2.47 -2.19 4.42
N ILE A 177 -1.58 -1.91 3.49
CA ILE A 177 -0.45 -2.78 3.13
C ILE A 177 0.79 -1.88 3.07
N CYS A 178 1.89 -2.31 3.68
CA CYS A 178 3.16 -1.62 3.59
C CYS A 178 4.32 -2.61 3.40
N PHE A 179 5.29 -2.20 2.61
CA PHE A 179 6.57 -2.86 2.47
C PHE A 179 7.57 -2.37 3.53
N GLU A 180 8.43 -3.27 4.01
CA GLU A 180 9.62 -2.86 4.72
C GLU A 180 10.60 -2.17 3.76
N PRO A 181 11.32 -1.10 4.19
CA PRO A 181 12.25 -0.38 3.30
C PRO A 181 13.31 -1.28 2.63
N ASN A 182 13.81 -2.29 3.34
CA ASN A 182 14.80 -3.24 2.82
C ASN A 182 14.19 -4.42 2.05
N LEU A 183 12.88 -4.43 1.84
CA LEU A 183 12.15 -5.46 1.09
C LEU A 183 12.34 -6.89 1.62
N ARG A 184 12.54 -7.06 2.93
CA ARG A 184 12.51 -8.39 3.57
C ARG A 184 11.09 -8.82 3.92
N PHE A 185 10.24 -7.85 4.25
CA PHE A 185 8.88 -8.09 4.75
C PHE A 185 7.84 -7.21 4.09
N ILE A 186 6.62 -7.70 4.14
CA ILE A 186 5.39 -6.95 3.88
C ILE A 186 4.44 -7.13 5.08
N ALA A 187 3.72 -6.09 5.45
CA ALA A 187 2.69 -6.15 6.49
C ALA A 187 1.34 -5.71 5.94
N ALA A 188 0.26 -6.31 6.47
CA ALA A 188 -1.10 -5.89 6.14
C ALA A 188 -2.00 -5.90 7.37
N SER A 189 -2.77 -4.82 7.51
CA SER A 189 -3.86 -4.70 8.47
C SER A 189 -5.22 -4.93 7.83
N SER A 190 -6.19 -5.34 8.62
CA SER A 190 -7.57 -5.55 8.19
C SER A 190 -8.54 -5.20 9.32
N ASN A 191 -9.84 -5.25 9.02
CA ASN A 191 -10.91 -5.08 10.02
C ASN A 191 -11.01 -6.21 11.06
N LYS A 192 -10.02 -7.12 11.15
CA LYS A 192 -10.00 -8.24 12.10
C LYS A 192 -9.08 -8.00 13.30
N GLY A 193 -8.47 -6.81 13.44
CA GLY A 193 -7.62 -6.47 14.58
C GLY A 193 -6.26 -7.20 14.61
N THR A 194 -5.93 -7.97 13.59
CA THR A 194 -4.62 -8.62 13.45
C THR A 194 -3.89 -8.05 12.27
N ILE A 195 -2.68 -7.56 12.50
CA ILE A 195 -1.73 -7.18 11.45
C ILE A 195 -0.85 -8.40 11.19
N HIS A 196 -0.83 -8.85 9.95
CA HIS A 196 -0.02 -9.97 9.50
C HIS A 196 1.25 -9.47 8.84
N ILE A 197 2.36 -10.17 9.08
CA ILE A 197 3.69 -9.87 8.53
C ILE A 197 4.18 -11.12 7.79
N TRP A 198 4.67 -10.96 6.57
CA TRP A 198 5.22 -12.04 5.75
C TRP A 198 6.62 -11.69 5.27
N SER A 199 7.51 -12.68 5.21
CA SER A 199 8.73 -12.59 4.42
C SER A 199 8.39 -12.56 2.92
N ILE A 200 9.08 -11.70 2.19
CA ILE A 200 8.97 -11.57 0.74
C ILE A 200 10.26 -11.95 0.01
N ASP A 201 11.08 -12.79 0.62
CA ASP A 201 12.36 -13.23 0.05
C ASP A 201 12.22 -13.87 -1.32
N LYS A 202 11.12 -14.56 -1.60
CA LYS A 202 10.86 -15.15 -2.92
C LYS A 202 10.65 -14.06 -3.98
N ALA A 203 9.89 -13.02 -3.63
CA ALA A 203 9.65 -11.90 -4.53
C ALA A 203 10.95 -11.14 -4.83
N THR A 204 11.76 -10.87 -3.81
CA THR A 204 13.03 -10.15 -3.97
C THR A 204 14.07 -10.93 -4.75
N LYS A 205 14.17 -12.25 -4.56
CA LYS A 205 15.04 -13.13 -5.36
C LYS A 205 14.62 -13.15 -6.83
N GLY A 206 13.31 -13.08 -7.10
CA GLY A 206 12.78 -13.01 -8.47
C GLY A 206 13.21 -11.75 -9.22
N ILE A 207 13.48 -10.65 -8.51
CA ILE A 207 13.94 -9.39 -9.13
C ILE A 207 15.46 -9.36 -9.26
N ASN A 208 16.18 -9.70 -8.20
CA ASN A 208 17.61 -9.41 -8.10
C ASN A 208 18.51 -10.47 -8.77
N LYS A 209 17.99 -11.66 -9.12
CA LYS A 209 18.77 -12.81 -9.62
C LYS A 209 20.03 -13.12 -8.79
N ILE A 210 20.09 -12.67 -7.54
CA ILE A 210 21.24 -12.83 -6.66
C ILE A 210 21.06 -14.11 -5.86
N ASN A 211 22.06 -14.96 -5.87
CA ASN A 211 22.19 -16.11 -4.96
C ASN A 211 22.50 -15.60 -3.55
N ALA A 212 21.46 -15.17 -2.83
CA ALA A 212 21.61 -14.81 -1.42
C ALA A 212 21.50 -16.09 -0.58
N GLU A 213 22.62 -16.59 -0.10
CA GLU A 213 22.71 -17.74 0.82
C GLU A 213 22.52 -17.38 2.28
N ASP A 214 22.24 -16.13 2.65
CA ASP A 214 22.19 -15.71 4.05
C ASP A 214 20.78 -15.54 4.59
N ASN A 215 20.53 -16.22 5.73
CA ASN A 215 19.39 -16.09 6.63
C ASN A 215 18.00 -16.12 5.98
N LYS A 216 17.63 -17.28 5.46
CA LYS A 216 16.32 -17.54 4.87
C LYS A 216 15.21 -17.47 5.92
N ILE A 217 14.49 -16.35 5.98
CA ILE A 217 13.29 -16.23 6.80
C ILE A 217 12.11 -16.84 6.05
N GLU A 218 11.57 -17.93 6.56
CA GLU A 218 10.49 -18.66 5.91
C GLU A 218 9.11 -18.32 6.51
N ASN A 219 8.14 -18.09 5.62
CA ASN A 219 6.75 -18.01 5.99
C ASN A 219 6.23 -19.38 6.45
N LYS A 220 5.27 -19.38 7.38
CA LYS A 220 4.63 -20.62 7.82
C LYS A 220 3.88 -21.24 6.64
N THR A 221 4.03 -22.54 6.44
CA THR A 221 3.27 -23.30 5.44
C THR A 221 2.25 -24.18 6.16
N SER A 222 1.10 -24.47 5.52
CA SER A 222 0.13 -25.39 6.10
C SER A 222 0.77 -26.77 6.23
N GLY A 223 0.69 -27.38 7.44
CA GLY A 223 1.31 -28.69 7.75
C GLY A 223 0.76 -29.89 6.97
N LEU A 224 -0.20 -29.68 6.07
CA LEU A 224 -0.85 -30.72 5.25
C LEU A 224 -0.19 -30.95 3.89
N LYS A 225 1.10 -30.61 3.74
CA LYS A 225 1.88 -30.92 2.53
C LYS A 225 2.00 -32.43 2.19
N VAL A 226 1.54 -33.31 3.06
CA VAL A 226 1.81 -34.76 3.00
C VAL A 226 0.70 -35.57 2.33
N LEU A 227 -0.43 -35.00 1.96
CA LEU A 227 -1.48 -35.74 1.27
C LEU A 227 -1.33 -35.66 -0.25
N PRO A 228 -1.11 -36.78 -0.95
CA PRO A 228 -1.01 -36.77 -2.42
C PRO A 228 -2.36 -36.39 -3.04
N GLY A 229 -2.37 -35.29 -3.78
CA GLY A 229 -3.09 -35.15 -5.04
C GLY A 229 -4.62 -35.09 -5.06
N PHE A 230 -5.43 -35.34 -4.04
CA PHE A 230 -6.85 -35.55 -4.27
C PHE A 230 -7.87 -34.59 -3.62
N LEU A 231 -7.50 -33.76 -2.65
CA LEU A 231 -8.48 -32.89 -1.96
C LEU A 231 -7.98 -31.48 -1.58
N GLY A 232 -6.85 -31.06 -2.04
CA GLY A 232 -6.25 -29.84 -1.49
C GLY A 232 -5.76 -28.85 -2.53
N GLY A 233 -6.64 -28.28 -3.34
CA GLY A 233 -6.28 -27.23 -4.31
C GLY A 233 -5.35 -26.15 -3.74
N LYS A 234 -5.07 -25.07 -4.47
CA LYS A 234 -4.20 -23.90 -4.17
C LYS A 234 -4.13 -23.43 -2.69
N PHE A 235 -5.06 -23.89 -1.85
CA PHE A 235 -5.16 -23.57 -0.42
C PHE A 235 -4.01 -24.15 0.42
N PHE A 236 -3.54 -25.36 0.13
CA PHE A 236 -2.53 -26.05 0.94
C PHE A 236 -1.09 -25.61 0.64
N ASN A 237 -0.85 -24.96 -0.49
CA ASN A 237 0.45 -24.38 -0.85
C ASN A 237 0.59 -22.91 -0.47
N SER A 238 -0.37 -22.36 0.29
CA SER A 238 -0.35 -20.95 0.66
C SER A 238 0.68 -20.67 1.74
N GLU A 239 1.38 -19.56 1.58
CA GLU A 239 2.30 -19.03 2.60
C GLU A 239 1.52 -18.21 3.61
N TRP A 240 1.56 -18.63 4.87
CA TRP A 240 0.94 -17.93 5.99
C TRP A 240 1.92 -16.93 6.60
N SER A 241 1.40 -16.02 7.41
CA SER A 241 2.23 -15.00 8.04
C SER A 241 3.36 -15.58 8.88
N PHE A 242 4.55 -15.02 8.73
CA PHE A 242 5.71 -15.26 9.56
C PHE A 242 5.46 -14.75 10.98
N ALA A 243 4.97 -13.51 11.11
CA ALA A 243 4.68 -12.89 12.39
C ALA A 243 3.31 -12.17 12.38
N LYS A 244 2.81 -11.81 13.57
CA LYS A 244 1.52 -11.14 13.74
C LYS A 244 1.57 -10.16 14.90
N VAL A 245 0.91 -9.01 14.73
CA VAL A 245 0.61 -8.08 15.82
C VAL A 245 -0.89 -8.11 16.07
N ARG A 246 -1.30 -8.35 17.31
CA ARG A 246 -2.73 -8.32 17.70
C ARG A 246 -3.02 -7.05 18.46
N ILE A 247 -4.00 -6.30 17.96
CA ILE A 247 -4.52 -5.11 18.64
C ILE A 247 -6.02 -5.24 18.84
N THR A 248 -6.55 -4.56 19.83
CA THR A 248 -7.98 -4.59 20.15
C THR A 248 -8.84 -3.91 19.08
N ASN A 249 -8.24 -3.03 18.28
CA ASN A 249 -8.94 -2.16 17.36
C ASN A 249 -8.93 -2.68 15.93
N GLN A 250 -10.07 -2.55 15.27
CA GLN A 250 -10.34 -3.18 13.98
C GLN A 250 -9.81 -2.40 12.77
N ARG A 251 -9.47 -1.12 12.90
CA ARG A 251 -8.97 -0.30 11.80
C ARG A 251 -7.67 0.36 12.18
N SER A 252 -6.63 0.03 11.46
CA SER A 252 -5.30 0.58 11.72
C SER A 252 -4.50 0.70 10.43
N ILE A 253 -3.58 1.64 10.44
CA ILE A 253 -2.47 1.72 9.50
C ILE A 253 -1.22 1.20 10.19
N CYS A 254 -0.26 0.68 9.43
CA CYS A 254 0.99 0.20 9.99
C CYS A 254 2.17 0.60 9.10
N CYS A 255 3.34 0.69 9.68
CA CYS A 255 4.60 0.86 8.96
C CYS A 255 5.73 0.16 9.73
N PHE A 256 6.75 -0.26 9.00
CA PHE A 256 7.95 -0.79 9.63
C PHE A 256 8.77 0.35 10.24
N GLY A 257 9.18 0.17 11.48
CA GLY A 257 10.06 1.07 12.19
C GLY A 257 11.51 0.59 12.16
N LYS A 258 12.36 1.25 12.95
CA LYS A 258 13.73 0.81 13.19
C LYS A 258 13.74 -0.44 14.09
N ASP A 259 14.89 -1.13 14.13
CA ASP A 259 15.16 -2.24 15.06
C ASP A 259 14.12 -3.38 14.98
N ASN A 260 13.75 -3.76 13.75
CA ASN A 260 12.77 -4.82 13.50
C ASN A 260 11.43 -4.61 14.21
N SER A 261 11.00 -3.37 14.31
CA SER A 261 9.70 -3.05 14.92
C SER A 261 8.62 -2.75 13.86
N LEU A 262 7.37 -2.96 14.24
CA LEU A 262 6.20 -2.51 13.52
C LEU A 262 5.49 -1.44 14.34
N ILE A 263 5.24 -0.30 13.72
CA ILE A 263 4.47 0.80 14.27
C ILE A 263 3.05 0.69 13.74
N VAL A 264 2.07 0.80 14.63
CA VAL A 264 0.64 0.72 14.29
C VAL A 264 -0.09 1.90 14.91
N VAL A 265 -0.93 2.55 14.11
CA VAL A 265 -1.83 3.61 14.58
C VAL A 265 -3.27 3.21 14.26
N SER A 266 -4.10 3.20 15.28
CA SER A 266 -5.52 2.86 15.13
C SER A 266 -6.39 4.08 14.86
N THR A 267 -7.58 3.87 14.33
CA THR A 267 -8.58 4.95 14.13
C THR A 267 -9.12 5.53 15.44
N GLU A 268 -8.88 4.89 16.56
CA GLU A 268 -9.23 5.37 17.90
C GLU A 268 -8.14 6.24 18.53
N GLY A 269 -7.09 6.59 17.74
CA GLY A 269 -6.01 7.43 18.21
C GLY A 269 -5.00 6.71 19.11
N LYS A 270 -4.92 5.37 19.05
CA LYS A 270 -3.90 4.61 19.79
C LYS A 270 -2.70 4.33 18.90
N TYR A 271 -1.53 4.50 19.49
CA TYR A 271 -0.22 4.16 18.92
C TYR A 271 0.27 2.88 19.59
N TYR A 272 0.81 1.97 18.79
CA TYR A 272 1.49 0.76 19.25
C TYR A 272 2.82 0.62 18.55
N LYS A 273 3.84 0.21 19.30
CA LYS A 273 5.11 -0.27 18.76
C LYS A 273 5.28 -1.74 19.16
N ALA A 274 5.38 -2.61 18.18
CA ALA A 274 5.53 -4.04 18.38
C ALA A 274 6.90 -4.51 17.89
N GLN A 275 7.56 -5.36 18.68
CA GLN A 275 8.86 -5.97 18.34
C GLN A 275 8.64 -7.27 17.59
N ILE A 276 9.28 -7.42 16.44
CA ILE A 276 9.27 -8.63 15.61
C ILE A 276 10.43 -9.51 16.03
N ASP A 277 10.15 -10.76 16.42
CA ASP A 277 11.19 -11.78 16.61
C ASP A 277 11.60 -12.30 15.22
N MET A 278 12.81 -11.97 14.80
CA MET A 278 13.32 -12.26 13.46
C MET A 278 13.72 -13.73 13.28
N GLU A 279 13.92 -14.46 14.35
CA GLU A 279 14.28 -15.88 14.30
C GLU A 279 13.04 -16.79 14.32
N LYS A 280 12.13 -16.53 15.25
CA LYS A 280 10.98 -17.40 15.52
C LYS A 280 9.69 -16.92 14.85
N GLY A 281 9.59 -15.62 14.56
CA GLY A 281 8.32 -15.04 14.15
C GLY A 281 7.24 -15.18 15.22
N GLY A 282 6.00 -15.44 14.80
CA GLY A 282 4.90 -15.68 15.72
C GLY A 282 4.18 -14.41 16.16
N ASP A 283 3.62 -14.39 17.37
CA ASP A 283 2.96 -13.20 17.92
C ASP A 283 4.02 -12.21 18.41
N CYS A 284 3.97 -10.98 17.89
CA CYS A 284 4.90 -9.91 18.26
C CYS A 284 4.55 -9.34 19.64
N ASN A 285 5.56 -8.98 20.42
CA ASN A 285 5.39 -8.29 21.70
C ASN A 285 5.15 -6.80 21.48
N ILE A 286 4.09 -6.25 22.05
CA ILE A 286 3.86 -4.81 22.11
C ILE A 286 4.78 -4.24 23.18
N ILE A 287 5.74 -3.40 22.77
CA ILE A 287 6.76 -2.79 23.64
C ILE A 287 6.42 -1.35 24.04
N GLN A 288 5.45 -0.74 23.36
CA GLN A 288 4.97 0.61 23.64
C GLN A 288 3.51 0.73 23.20
N GLU A 289 2.66 1.31 24.04
CA GLU A 289 1.28 1.67 23.76
C GLU A 289 1.01 3.08 24.32
N GLU A 290 0.45 3.97 23.49
CA GLU A 290 0.15 5.35 23.86
C GLU A 290 -1.18 5.80 23.24
N ASN A 291 -1.88 6.71 23.92
CA ASN A 291 -3.00 7.44 23.36
C ASN A 291 -2.47 8.71 22.70
N LEU A 292 -2.84 8.92 21.44
CA LEU A 292 -2.47 10.13 20.67
C LEU A 292 -3.49 11.26 20.82
N ILE A 293 -4.69 10.93 21.35
CA ILE A 293 -5.83 11.83 21.53
C ILE A 293 -6.35 11.67 22.96
#